data_468ea5b117b0655762f76fede5158c3a
#
_entry.id   468ea5b117b0655762f76fede5158c3a
#
_cell.length_a   1.000
_cell.length_b   1.000
_cell.length_c   1.000
_cell.angle_alpha   90.00
_cell.angle_beta   90.00
_cell.angle_gamma   90.00
#
_symmetry.space_group_name_H-M   'P 1'
#
loop_
_entity.id
_entity.type
_entity.pdbx_description
1 polymer ?
#
loop_
_entity_poly.entity_id
_entity_poly.type
_entity_poly.pdbx_seq_one_letter_code
_entity_poly.pdbx_strand_id
1 'polypeptide(L)'
;MIYVGIDVAKDKHDCFIISSEGEIIKDVFTFQNNNYGFKSLLAAIPDVPKDKIKVGIEATGHYSLNLMRFIIDNQLPLVVLNPLQTNLFRKAQTLRKSKTDKIDAKLIALMLQSGNFKTHSQLSYHLSELKSLTRHKSRVKENLSKYKISLNRILDIMFPELASVVYSINQKSTYALLKTFPSKEAIASAHLTKLTNTLKNNSKGKYGRAKALSIKEAATNSIGSDSRALSFELSQTISFIELYSDEIAKIDKEIKSIMDELQSPILSIPGISYGL
;
A
#
# COMPACT_ATOMS: atom_id res chain seq x y z
N MET A 1 -21.00 28.64 -16.10
CA MET A 1 -20.24 27.54 -15.53
C MET A 1 -19.95 26.51 -16.63
N ILE A 2 -18.73 25.98 -16.70
CA ILE A 2 -18.31 24.96 -17.67
C ILE A 2 -18.12 23.63 -16.92
N TYR A 3 -18.72 22.56 -17.43
CA TYR A 3 -18.62 21.24 -16.88
C TYR A 3 -17.86 20.32 -17.84
N VAL A 4 -16.76 19.75 -17.37
CA VAL A 4 -15.87 18.86 -18.10
C VAL A 4 -16.02 17.46 -17.51
N GLY A 5 -16.65 16.55 -18.21
CA GLY A 5 -16.78 15.15 -17.79
C GLY A 5 -15.73 14.30 -18.49
N ILE A 6 -14.98 13.51 -17.70
CA ILE A 6 -13.92 12.63 -18.24
C ILE A 6 -14.15 11.21 -17.76
N ASP A 7 -14.33 10.29 -18.70
CA ASP A 7 -14.25 8.87 -18.46
C ASP A 7 -12.80 8.39 -18.57
N VAL A 8 -12.33 7.69 -17.53
CA VAL A 8 -10.91 7.35 -17.36
C VAL A 8 -10.66 5.90 -17.71
N ALA A 9 -9.76 5.67 -18.67
CA ALA A 9 -9.25 4.34 -19.00
C ALA A 9 -7.71 4.29 -18.99
N LYS A 10 -7.14 3.12 -19.20
CA LYS A 10 -5.70 2.88 -19.09
C LYS A 10 -4.87 3.71 -20.05
N ASP A 11 -5.20 3.67 -21.33
CA ASP A 11 -4.34 4.19 -22.40
C ASP A 11 -4.87 5.52 -22.98
N LYS A 12 -6.16 5.76 -22.85
CA LYS A 12 -6.85 6.94 -23.38
C LYS A 12 -8.05 7.27 -22.52
N HIS A 13 -8.49 8.53 -22.56
CA HIS A 13 -9.64 9.04 -21.83
C HIS A 13 -10.63 9.67 -22.80
N ASP A 14 -11.93 9.55 -22.52
CA ASP A 14 -12.97 10.24 -23.27
C ASP A 14 -13.45 11.45 -22.47
N CYS A 15 -13.60 12.59 -23.14
CA CYS A 15 -13.98 13.86 -22.55
C CYS A 15 -15.18 14.47 -23.26
N PHE A 16 -16.07 15.11 -22.49
CA PHE A 16 -17.20 15.88 -22.96
C PHE A 16 -17.31 17.21 -22.21
N ILE A 17 -17.59 18.31 -22.91
CA ILE A 17 -17.63 19.64 -22.30
C ILE A 17 -18.95 20.31 -22.61
N ILE A 18 -19.65 20.78 -21.56
CA ILE A 18 -20.97 21.44 -21.67
C ILE A 18 -21.03 22.69 -20.79
N SER A 19 -21.81 23.68 -21.19
CA SER A 19 -22.10 24.89 -20.40
C SER A 19 -23.23 24.67 -19.39
N SER A 20 -23.41 25.61 -18.45
CA SER A 20 -24.55 25.63 -17.52
C SER A 20 -25.90 25.73 -18.23
N GLU A 21 -25.94 26.32 -19.40
CA GLU A 21 -27.14 26.51 -20.22
C GLU A 21 -27.48 25.26 -21.06
N GLY A 22 -26.62 24.21 -21.00
CA GLY A 22 -26.81 22.99 -21.79
C GLY A 22 -26.20 23.03 -23.18
N GLU A 23 -25.45 24.08 -23.52
CA GLU A 23 -24.75 24.20 -24.81
C GLU A 23 -23.53 23.24 -24.82
N ILE A 24 -23.43 22.44 -25.89
CA ILE A 24 -22.28 21.55 -26.09
C ILE A 24 -21.11 22.38 -26.62
N ILE A 25 -20.10 22.61 -25.74
CA ILE A 25 -18.89 23.36 -26.10
C ILE A 25 -17.94 22.46 -26.90
N LYS A 26 -17.80 21.19 -26.47
CA LYS A 26 -17.02 20.17 -27.17
C LYS A 26 -17.73 18.84 -27.05
N ASP A 27 -18.13 18.26 -28.17
CA ASP A 27 -18.68 16.91 -28.19
C ASP A 27 -17.57 15.88 -27.81
N VAL A 28 -17.97 14.65 -27.54
CA VAL A 28 -17.07 13.62 -27.03
C VAL A 28 -15.86 13.47 -27.92
N PHE A 29 -14.69 13.70 -27.34
CA PHE A 29 -13.39 13.48 -27.95
C PHE A 29 -12.50 12.63 -27.05
N THR A 30 -11.59 11.91 -27.67
CA THR A 30 -10.64 11.03 -26.98
C THR A 30 -9.26 11.68 -26.94
N PHE A 31 -8.59 11.60 -25.79
CA PHE A 31 -7.20 12.02 -25.64
C PHE A 31 -6.36 10.93 -24.96
N GLN A 32 -5.08 10.86 -25.29
CA GLN A 32 -4.16 9.83 -24.79
C GLN A 32 -3.78 10.10 -23.33
N ASN A 33 -3.54 9.01 -22.56
CA ASN A 33 -3.02 9.10 -21.18
C ASN A 33 -1.52 9.38 -21.18
N ASN A 34 -1.13 10.56 -21.68
CA ASN A 34 0.23 11.06 -21.74
C ASN A 34 0.25 12.60 -21.77
N ASN A 35 1.44 13.19 -21.69
CA ASN A 35 1.61 14.65 -21.62
C ASN A 35 0.98 15.38 -22.83
N TYR A 36 1.08 14.81 -24.03
CA TYR A 36 0.50 15.40 -25.24
C TYR A 36 -1.03 15.41 -25.16
N GLY A 37 -1.64 14.28 -24.76
CA GLY A 37 -3.09 14.17 -24.59
C GLY A 37 -3.59 15.09 -23.47
N PHE A 38 -2.86 15.21 -22.36
CA PHE A 38 -3.25 16.12 -21.28
C PHE A 38 -3.20 17.61 -21.69
N LYS A 39 -2.21 17.99 -22.50
CA LYS A 39 -2.17 19.34 -23.10
C LYS A 39 -3.34 19.56 -24.08
N SER A 40 -3.73 18.54 -24.86
CA SER A 40 -4.89 18.65 -25.76
C SER A 40 -6.21 18.79 -24.99
N LEU A 41 -6.32 18.18 -23.81
CA LEU A 41 -7.45 18.42 -22.90
C LEU A 41 -7.52 19.90 -22.48
N LEU A 42 -6.40 20.49 -22.02
CA LEU A 42 -6.39 21.92 -21.63
C LEU A 42 -6.77 22.83 -22.80
N ALA A 43 -6.25 22.54 -23.99
CA ALA A 43 -6.56 23.33 -25.20
C ALA A 43 -8.04 23.22 -25.63
N ALA A 44 -8.73 22.15 -25.22
CA ALA A 44 -10.15 21.96 -25.50
C ALA A 44 -11.08 22.70 -24.52
N ILE A 45 -10.57 23.07 -23.34
CA ILE A 45 -11.31 23.81 -22.32
C ILE A 45 -11.31 25.30 -22.70
N PRO A 46 -12.46 25.99 -22.70
CA PRO A 46 -12.51 27.43 -22.98
C PRO A 46 -11.64 28.25 -22.02
N ASP A 47 -11.08 29.34 -22.52
CA ASP A 47 -10.32 30.28 -21.72
C ASP A 47 -11.26 31.16 -20.88
N VAL A 48 -11.66 30.65 -19.73
CA VAL A 48 -12.52 31.31 -18.74
C VAL A 48 -11.87 31.22 -17.36
N PRO A 49 -12.25 32.08 -16.39
CA PRO A 49 -11.78 31.97 -15.04
C PRO A 49 -11.93 30.54 -14.49
N LYS A 50 -10.88 30.02 -13.86
CA LYS A 50 -10.81 28.62 -13.41
C LYS A 50 -11.91 28.23 -12.42
N ASP A 51 -12.36 29.19 -11.62
CA ASP A 51 -13.49 29.03 -10.69
C ASP A 51 -14.84 28.79 -11.40
N LYS A 52 -14.92 29.12 -12.70
CA LYS A 52 -16.09 28.83 -13.56
C LYS A 52 -15.99 27.49 -14.29
N ILE A 53 -14.98 26.68 -14.00
CA ILE A 53 -14.80 25.35 -14.57
C ILE A 53 -14.99 24.32 -13.47
N LYS A 54 -15.64 23.19 -13.76
CA LYS A 54 -15.66 21.99 -12.91
C LYS A 54 -15.29 20.78 -13.75
N VAL A 55 -14.22 20.10 -13.38
CA VAL A 55 -13.79 18.87 -14.04
C VAL A 55 -14.23 17.68 -13.19
N GLY A 56 -15.00 16.78 -13.75
CA GLY A 56 -15.44 15.55 -13.09
C GLY A 56 -14.78 14.32 -13.68
N ILE A 57 -14.38 13.44 -12.78
CA ILE A 57 -13.89 12.11 -13.13
C ILE A 57 -14.57 11.07 -12.24
N GLU A 58 -14.73 9.84 -12.74
CA GLU A 58 -15.13 8.73 -11.89
C GLU A 58 -13.90 8.10 -11.20
N ALA A 59 -14.03 7.76 -9.91
CA ALA A 59 -12.96 7.13 -9.12
C ALA A 59 -12.75 5.66 -9.51
N THR A 60 -12.28 5.40 -10.73
CA THR A 60 -12.00 4.07 -11.29
C THR A 60 -10.52 3.71 -11.16
N GLY A 61 -10.17 2.97 -10.09
CA GLY A 61 -8.84 2.40 -9.92
C GLY A 61 -7.69 3.42 -9.93
N HIS A 62 -6.51 2.97 -10.35
CA HIS A 62 -5.27 3.76 -10.33
C HIS A 62 -5.02 4.59 -11.61
N TYR A 63 -5.78 4.34 -12.68
CA TYR A 63 -5.57 5.03 -13.96
C TYR A 63 -5.90 6.52 -13.92
N SER A 64 -6.75 6.95 -12.98
CA SER A 64 -7.14 8.34 -12.78
C SER A 64 -6.06 9.19 -12.10
N LEU A 65 -5.08 8.60 -11.39
CA LEU A 65 -4.17 9.33 -10.51
C LEU A 65 -3.32 10.37 -11.25
N ASN A 66 -2.77 10.01 -12.43
CA ASN A 66 -1.96 10.93 -13.23
C ASN A 66 -2.78 12.11 -13.76
N LEU A 67 -4.00 11.82 -14.24
CA LEU A 67 -4.91 12.84 -14.71
C LEU A 67 -5.38 13.75 -13.58
N MET A 68 -5.72 13.20 -12.42
CA MET A 68 -6.08 13.98 -11.22
C MET A 68 -4.97 14.96 -10.85
N ARG A 69 -3.72 14.45 -10.77
CA ARG A 69 -2.56 15.28 -10.46
C ARG A 69 -2.41 16.42 -11.46
N PHE A 70 -2.48 16.11 -12.76
CA PHE A 70 -2.40 17.11 -13.82
C PHE A 70 -3.48 18.19 -13.71
N ILE A 71 -4.73 17.82 -13.43
CA ILE A 71 -5.85 18.75 -13.24
C ILE A 71 -5.59 19.66 -12.04
N ILE A 72 -5.13 19.10 -10.91
CA ILE A 72 -4.84 19.85 -9.68
C ILE A 72 -3.66 20.81 -9.90
N ASP A 73 -2.57 20.36 -10.53
CA ASP A 73 -1.39 21.17 -10.80
C ASP A 73 -1.72 22.36 -11.73
N ASN A 74 -2.72 22.21 -12.62
CA ASN A 74 -3.26 23.29 -13.44
C ASN A 74 -4.34 24.13 -12.73
N GLN A 75 -4.56 23.91 -11.42
CA GLN A 75 -5.51 24.65 -10.59
C GLN A 75 -6.96 24.59 -11.09
N LEU A 76 -7.34 23.50 -11.78
CA LEU A 76 -8.72 23.29 -12.20
C LEU A 76 -9.50 22.63 -11.07
N PRO A 77 -10.72 23.14 -10.75
CA PRO A 77 -11.60 22.53 -9.75
C PRO A 77 -11.99 21.11 -10.13
N LEU A 78 -11.43 20.11 -9.41
CA LEU A 78 -11.67 18.69 -9.66
C LEU A 78 -12.77 18.15 -8.76
N VAL A 79 -13.68 17.38 -9.31
CA VAL A 79 -14.69 16.59 -8.60
C VAL A 79 -14.45 15.11 -8.89
N VAL A 80 -14.24 14.32 -7.84
CA VAL A 80 -14.10 12.86 -7.95
C VAL A 80 -15.43 12.23 -7.58
N LEU A 81 -16.08 11.60 -8.54
CA LEU A 81 -17.39 10.99 -8.39
C LEU A 81 -17.28 9.54 -7.92
N ASN A 82 -18.22 9.14 -7.07
CA ASN A 82 -18.30 7.75 -6.62
C ASN A 82 -18.96 6.90 -7.73
N PRO A 83 -18.35 5.77 -8.14
CA PRO A 83 -18.92 4.84 -9.14
C PRO A 83 -20.36 4.39 -8.85
N LEU A 84 -20.74 4.27 -7.58
CA LEU A 84 -22.12 3.96 -7.21
C LEU A 84 -23.07 5.09 -7.57
N GLN A 85 -22.67 6.35 -7.37
CA GLN A 85 -23.49 7.53 -7.71
C GLN A 85 -23.62 7.69 -9.21
N THR A 86 -22.53 7.52 -9.97
CA THR A 86 -22.57 7.57 -11.43
C THR A 86 -23.44 6.48 -12.02
N ASN A 87 -23.41 5.27 -11.46
CA ASN A 87 -24.26 4.15 -11.87
C ASN A 87 -25.76 4.41 -11.58
N LEU A 88 -26.07 4.95 -10.39
CA LEU A 88 -27.44 5.34 -10.02
C LEU A 88 -27.96 6.45 -10.93
N PHE A 89 -27.15 7.46 -11.20
CA PHE A 89 -27.50 8.56 -12.09
C PHE A 89 -27.75 8.07 -13.52
N ARG A 90 -26.89 7.15 -14.03
CA ARG A 90 -27.10 6.49 -15.33
C ARG A 90 -28.44 5.76 -15.39
N LYS A 91 -28.79 4.98 -14.38
CA LYS A 91 -30.08 4.26 -14.32
C LYS A 91 -31.28 5.20 -14.29
N ALA A 92 -31.14 6.38 -13.68
CA ALA A 92 -32.19 7.38 -13.63
C ALA A 92 -32.36 8.09 -15.00
N GLN A 93 -31.28 8.25 -15.77
CA GLN A 93 -31.31 8.95 -17.07
C GLN A 93 -31.74 8.05 -18.24
N THR A 94 -31.46 6.73 -18.19
CA THR A 94 -31.80 5.84 -19.31
C THR A 94 -32.24 4.46 -18.84
N LEU A 95 -33.33 3.95 -19.41
CA LEU A 95 -33.77 2.55 -19.28
C LEU A 95 -32.97 1.60 -20.21
N ARG A 96 -32.12 2.10 -21.09
CA ARG A 96 -31.34 1.31 -22.04
C ARG A 96 -30.01 0.88 -21.40
N LYS A 97 -29.69 -0.41 -21.50
CA LYS A 97 -28.46 -1.03 -20.97
C LYS A 97 -27.20 -0.80 -21.85
N SER A 98 -27.24 0.07 -22.86
CA SER A 98 -26.08 0.29 -23.73
C SER A 98 -25.00 1.09 -22.99
N LYS A 99 -23.88 0.44 -22.71
CA LYS A 99 -22.68 1.05 -22.12
C LYS A 99 -21.67 1.30 -23.24
N THR A 100 -21.35 2.58 -23.51
CA THR A 100 -20.21 2.97 -24.34
C THR A 100 -19.46 4.07 -23.62
N ASP A 101 -18.14 4.06 -23.70
CA ASP A 101 -17.24 5.01 -23.03
C ASP A 101 -17.59 6.48 -23.37
N LYS A 102 -18.09 6.73 -24.60
CA LYS A 102 -18.59 8.03 -25.04
C LYS A 102 -19.82 8.51 -24.25
N ILE A 103 -20.68 7.60 -23.80
CA ILE A 103 -21.85 7.92 -22.99
C ILE A 103 -21.41 8.25 -21.56
N ASP A 104 -20.37 7.63 -21.06
CA ASP A 104 -19.93 7.78 -19.68
C ASP A 104 -19.31 9.17 -19.42
N ALA A 105 -18.48 9.71 -20.32
CA ALA A 105 -17.95 11.07 -20.22
C ALA A 105 -19.08 12.13 -20.23
N LYS A 106 -20.07 11.96 -21.12
CA LYS A 106 -21.24 12.82 -21.19
C LYS A 106 -22.08 12.77 -19.92
N LEU A 107 -22.28 11.57 -19.38
CA LEU A 107 -23.03 11.35 -18.14
C LEU A 107 -22.36 12.04 -16.95
N ILE A 108 -21.02 11.96 -16.85
CA ILE A 108 -20.23 12.64 -15.81
C ILE A 108 -20.43 14.16 -15.89
N ALA A 109 -20.37 14.76 -17.08
CA ALA A 109 -20.58 16.20 -17.25
C ALA A 109 -22.01 16.63 -16.87
N LEU A 110 -23.03 15.87 -17.30
CA LEU A 110 -24.44 16.13 -16.94
C LEU A 110 -24.68 15.96 -15.43
N MET A 111 -24.04 15.00 -14.81
CA MET A 111 -24.12 14.81 -13.37
C MET A 111 -23.50 15.99 -12.61
N LEU A 112 -22.37 16.54 -13.08
CA LEU A 112 -21.79 17.76 -12.51
C LEU A 112 -22.71 18.97 -12.67
N GLN A 113 -23.39 19.08 -13.80
CA GLN A 113 -24.33 20.15 -14.07
C GLN A 113 -25.57 20.10 -13.16
N SER A 114 -26.08 18.89 -12.88
CA SER A 114 -27.30 18.67 -12.10
C SER A 114 -27.15 18.75 -10.60
N GLY A 115 -25.91 18.68 -10.07
CA GLY A 115 -25.66 18.55 -8.64
C GLY A 115 -24.64 19.52 -8.07
N ASN A 116 -24.69 19.69 -6.76
CA ASN A 116 -23.68 20.46 -6.02
C ASN A 116 -22.65 19.51 -5.41
N PHE A 117 -21.51 19.33 -6.08
CA PHE A 117 -20.43 18.45 -5.66
C PHE A 117 -19.29 19.24 -5.03
N LYS A 118 -18.71 18.69 -3.96
CA LYS A 118 -17.49 19.23 -3.34
C LYS A 118 -16.29 18.97 -4.24
N THR A 119 -15.48 20.00 -4.45
CA THR A 119 -14.22 19.87 -5.18
C THR A 119 -13.19 19.07 -4.38
N HIS A 120 -12.39 18.29 -5.07
CA HIS A 120 -11.28 17.55 -4.50
C HIS A 120 -10.17 18.53 -4.17
N SER A 121 -9.74 18.56 -2.91
CA SER A 121 -8.69 19.46 -2.42
C SER A 121 -7.31 18.79 -2.47
N GLN A 122 -6.25 19.60 -2.37
CA GLN A 122 -4.88 19.11 -2.21
C GLN A 122 -4.73 18.22 -0.96
N LEU A 123 -5.47 18.51 0.11
CA LEU A 123 -5.58 17.67 1.30
C LEU A 123 -6.07 16.25 0.97
N SER A 124 -7.01 16.12 0.04
CA SER A 124 -7.51 14.81 -0.41
C SER A 124 -6.45 14.01 -1.17
N TYR A 125 -5.49 14.68 -1.81
CA TYR A 125 -4.36 14.01 -2.47
C TYR A 125 -3.44 13.35 -1.44
N HIS A 126 -3.00 14.06 -0.41
CA HIS A 126 -2.19 13.51 0.67
C HIS A 126 -2.88 12.37 1.42
N LEU A 127 -4.19 12.47 1.64
CA LEU A 127 -4.98 11.38 2.20
C LEU A 127 -4.98 10.14 1.28
N SER A 128 -4.94 10.32 -0.04
CA SER A 128 -4.81 9.23 -1.01
C SER A 128 -3.43 8.58 -0.97
N GLU A 129 -2.36 9.35 -0.80
CA GLU A 129 -1.00 8.84 -0.60
C GLU A 129 -0.90 8.00 0.68
N LEU A 130 -1.39 8.53 1.82
CA LEU A 130 -1.45 7.79 3.08
C LEU A 130 -2.23 6.48 2.94
N LYS A 131 -3.37 6.50 2.26
CA LYS A 131 -4.17 5.30 1.98
C LYS A 131 -3.40 4.28 1.14
N SER A 132 -2.64 4.73 0.15
CA SER A 132 -1.80 3.86 -0.68
C SER A 132 -0.69 3.21 0.14
N LEU A 133 0.05 3.99 0.94
CA LEU A 133 1.11 3.49 1.83
C LEU A 133 0.59 2.53 2.90
N THR A 134 -0.55 2.85 3.51
CA THR A 134 -1.18 1.97 4.51
C THR A 134 -1.58 0.62 3.93
N ARG A 135 -2.15 0.62 2.73
CA ARG A 135 -2.47 -0.62 2.00
C ARG A 135 -1.21 -1.40 1.60
N HIS A 136 -0.16 -0.69 1.19
CA HIS A 136 1.13 -1.33 0.91
C HIS A 136 1.72 -1.97 2.17
N LYS A 137 1.74 -1.25 3.30
CA LYS A 137 2.15 -1.77 4.61
C LYS A 137 1.37 -3.03 5.00
N SER A 138 0.04 -3.05 4.78
CA SER A 138 -0.80 -4.22 5.07
C SER A 138 -0.34 -5.44 4.28
N ARG A 139 -0.12 -5.30 2.96
CA ARG A 139 0.40 -6.40 2.12
C ARG A 139 1.78 -6.90 2.56
N VAL A 140 2.68 -5.98 2.94
CA VAL A 140 4.02 -6.33 3.45
C VAL A 140 3.92 -7.08 4.78
N LYS A 141 3.02 -6.65 5.69
CA LYS A 141 2.74 -7.35 6.96
C LYS A 141 2.16 -8.75 6.75
N GLU A 142 1.28 -8.92 5.79
CA GLU A 142 0.72 -10.24 5.43
C GLU A 142 1.83 -11.18 4.95
N ASN A 143 2.73 -10.72 4.09
CA ASN A 143 3.88 -11.51 3.65
C ASN A 143 4.82 -11.85 4.80
N LEU A 144 5.13 -10.89 5.67
CA LEU A 144 5.92 -11.14 6.90
C LEU A 144 5.29 -12.25 7.75
N SER A 145 3.97 -12.22 7.92
CA SER A 145 3.24 -13.24 8.68
C SER A 145 3.36 -14.63 8.06
N LYS A 146 3.28 -14.73 6.73
CA LYS A 146 3.48 -16.01 6.01
C LYS A 146 4.87 -16.59 6.25
N TYR A 147 5.92 -15.75 6.22
CA TYR A 147 7.28 -16.21 6.49
C TYR A 147 7.49 -16.61 7.96
N LYS A 148 6.86 -15.93 8.93
CA LYS A 148 6.88 -16.35 10.33
C LYS A 148 6.21 -17.71 10.54
N ILE A 149 5.10 -17.96 9.85
CA ILE A 149 4.43 -19.29 9.87
C ILE A 149 5.35 -20.35 9.25
N SER A 150 5.99 -20.04 8.12
CA SER A 150 6.95 -20.95 7.49
C SER A 150 8.13 -21.25 8.40
N LEU A 151 8.67 -20.26 9.10
CA LEU A 151 9.74 -20.44 10.07
C LEU A 151 9.34 -21.42 11.17
N ASN A 152 8.15 -21.26 11.76
CA ASN A 152 7.69 -22.19 12.79
C ASN A 152 7.58 -23.62 12.23
N ARG A 153 6.97 -23.81 11.04
CA ARG A 153 6.87 -25.11 10.38
C ARG A 153 8.25 -25.76 10.17
N ILE A 154 9.25 -24.99 9.73
CA ILE A 154 10.60 -25.49 9.52
C ILE A 154 11.21 -25.94 10.86
N LEU A 155 11.04 -25.14 11.91
CA LEU A 155 11.59 -25.45 13.24
C LEU A 155 10.88 -26.62 13.91
N ASP A 156 9.57 -26.79 13.71
CA ASP A 156 8.83 -27.97 14.20
C ASP A 156 9.41 -29.28 13.63
N ILE A 157 10.02 -29.23 12.44
CA ILE A 157 10.68 -30.38 11.81
C ILE A 157 12.15 -30.49 12.27
N MET A 158 12.89 -29.38 12.25
CA MET A 158 14.35 -29.37 12.43
C MET A 158 14.80 -29.32 13.89
N PHE A 159 14.08 -28.57 14.73
CA PHE A 159 14.44 -28.36 16.14
C PHE A 159 13.20 -27.95 16.96
N PRO A 160 12.24 -28.89 17.18
CA PRO A 160 10.97 -28.58 17.87
C PRO A 160 11.16 -28.08 19.31
N GLU A 161 12.22 -28.52 20.02
CA GLU A 161 12.46 -28.15 21.38
C GLU A 161 12.96 -26.70 21.54
N LEU A 162 13.36 -26.03 20.44
CA LEU A 162 13.87 -24.66 20.49
C LEU A 162 12.84 -23.71 21.09
N ALA A 163 11.57 -23.88 20.76
CA ALA A 163 10.48 -23.02 21.24
C ALA A 163 10.34 -23.01 22.77
N SER A 164 10.69 -24.13 23.44
CA SER A 164 10.62 -24.27 24.91
C SER A 164 11.81 -23.61 25.63
N VAL A 165 12.93 -23.45 24.94
CA VAL A 165 14.18 -22.93 25.54
C VAL A 165 14.49 -21.48 25.17
N VAL A 166 13.75 -20.86 24.25
CA VAL A 166 13.85 -19.43 23.95
C VAL A 166 12.56 -18.69 24.37
N TYR A 167 12.65 -17.39 24.62
CA TYR A 167 11.46 -16.60 24.97
C TYR A 167 10.48 -16.49 23.78
N SER A 168 11.00 -16.38 22.58
CA SER A 168 10.22 -16.36 21.34
C SER A 168 11.10 -16.79 20.16
N ILE A 169 10.50 -17.56 19.26
CA ILE A 169 11.13 -17.86 17.96
C ILE A 169 11.33 -16.57 17.15
N ASN A 170 10.35 -15.66 17.23
CA ASN A 170 10.33 -14.42 16.46
C ASN A 170 11.07 -13.26 17.14
N GLN A 171 12.34 -13.48 17.53
CA GLN A 171 13.21 -12.44 18.10
C GLN A 171 14.60 -12.44 17.46
N LYS A 172 15.24 -11.26 17.47
CA LYS A 172 16.55 -11.04 16.82
C LYS A 172 17.64 -12.02 17.26
N SER A 173 17.68 -12.38 18.54
CA SER A 173 18.68 -13.33 19.06
C SER A 173 18.46 -14.75 18.54
N THR A 174 17.20 -15.19 18.35
CA THR A 174 16.88 -16.48 17.77
C THR A 174 17.21 -16.50 16.27
N TYR A 175 16.91 -15.42 15.54
CA TYR A 175 17.31 -15.30 14.13
C TYR A 175 18.83 -15.33 13.95
N ALA A 176 19.57 -14.59 14.77
CA ALA A 176 21.02 -14.58 14.74
C ALA A 176 21.63 -15.96 15.09
N LEU A 177 21.03 -16.67 16.06
CA LEU A 177 21.40 -18.04 16.40
C LEU A 177 21.23 -18.95 15.17
N LEU A 178 20.05 -18.99 14.57
CA LEU A 178 19.69 -19.87 13.46
C LEU A 178 20.43 -19.52 12.15
N LYS A 179 20.76 -18.26 11.92
CA LYS A 179 21.63 -17.86 10.79
C LYS A 179 23.08 -18.29 10.99
N THR A 180 23.58 -18.28 12.22
CA THR A 180 24.96 -18.68 12.51
C THR A 180 25.09 -20.19 12.59
N PHE A 181 24.08 -20.88 13.08
CA PHE A 181 24.02 -22.31 13.29
C PHE A 181 22.69 -22.84 12.70
N PRO A 182 22.66 -23.16 11.41
CA PRO A 182 21.40 -23.42 10.69
C PRO A 182 20.80 -24.82 10.93
N SER A 183 21.33 -25.58 11.85
CA SER A 183 20.81 -26.91 12.23
C SER A 183 21.02 -27.20 13.72
N LYS A 184 20.28 -28.18 14.27
CA LYS A 184 20.48 -28.65 15.66
C LYS A 184 21.90 -29.23 15.87
N GLU A 185 22.43 -29.95 14.89
CA GLU A 185 23.79 -30.50 14.91
C GLU A 185 24.84 -29.39 14.98
N ALA A 186 24.65 -28.32 14.19
CA ALA A 186 25.53 -27.16 14.22
C ALA A 186 25.49 -26.44 15.59
N ILE A 187 24.30 -26.37 16.24
CA ILE A 187 24.17 -25.82 17.59
C ILE A 187 24.81 -26.77 18.64
N ALA A 188 24.53 -28.05 18.55
CA ALA A 188 25.05 -29.05 19.48
C ALA A 188 26.58 -29.15 19.43
N SER A 189 27.21 -29.07 18.27
CA SER A 189 28.65 -29.08 18.07
C SER A 189 29.34 -27.74 18.31
N ALA A 190 28.59 -26.63 18.39
CA ALA A 190 29.14 -25.29 18.51
C ALA A 190 29.97 -25.10 19.80
N HIS A 191 31.06 -24.34 19.70
CA HIS A 191 31.81 -23.93 20.87
C HIS A 191 30.95 -23.00 21.74
N LEU A 192 30.84 -23.31 23.04
CA LEU A 192 29.92 -22.61 23.96
C LEU A 192 30.15 -21.10 24.01
N THR A 193 31.40 -20.65 23.92
CA THR A 193 31.72 -19.22 23.90
C THR A 193 31.15 -18.52 22.67
N LYS A 194 31.26 -19.15 21.46
CA LYS A 194 30.69 -18.60 20.22
C LYS A 194 29.17 -18.52 20.29
N LEU A 195 28.54 -19.60 20.80
CA LEU A 195 27.08 -19.63 20.98
C LEU A 195 26.62 -18.55 21.98
N THR A 196 27.31 -18.41 23.13
CA THR A 196 27.04 -17.39 24.14
C THR A 196 27.18 -15.98 23.56
N ASN A 197 28.22 -15.69 22.81
CA ASN A 197 28.49 -14.38 22.24
C ASN A 197 27.42 -14.03 21.18
N THR A 198 27.05 -14.98 20.31
CA THR A 198 25.97 -14.77 19.32
C THR A 198 24.65 -14.39 19.99
N LEU A 199 24.29 -15.12 21.04
CA LEU A 199 23.05 -14.84 21.78
C LEU A 199 23.13 -13.52 22.57
N LYS A 200 24.21 -13.25 23.29
CA LYS A 200 24.39 -12.05 24.11
C LYS A 200 24.34 -10.78 23.28
N ASN A 201 25.07 -10.76 22.17
CA ASN A 201 25.14 -9.56 21.29
C ASN A 201 23.78 -9.23 20.66
N ASN A 202 22.94 -10.23 20.38
CA ASN A 202 21.65 -10.05 19.71
C ASN A 202 20.44 -10.03 20.67
N SER A 203 20.67 -10.18 22.00
CA SER A 203 19.63 -10.12 23.04
C SER A 203 19.75 -8.91 23.97
N LYS A 204 20.58 -7.92 23.64
CA LYS A 204 20.92 -6.79 24.53
C LYS A 204 21.46 -7.30 25.89
N GLY A 205 22.25 -8.34 25.87
CA GLY A 205 22.85 -8.96 27.08
C GLY A 205 21.91 -9.87 27.90
N LYS A 206 20.63 -10.01 27.52
CA LYS A 206 19.67 -10.83 28.29
C LYS A 206 19.94 -12.33 28.25
N TYR A 207 20.56 -12.84 27.17
CA TYR A 207 20.92 -14.24 27.02
C TYR A 207 22.42 -14.43 27.27
N GLY A 208 22.75 -15.05 28.38
CA GLY A 208 24.13 -15.36 28.79
C GLY A 208 24.47 -16.83 28.60
N ARG A 209 25.55 -17.24 29.27
CA ARG A 209 26.12 -18.61 29.21
C ARG A 209 25.10 -19.69 29.62
N ALA A 210 24.30 -19.45 30.66
CA ALA A 210 23.28 -20.42 31.11
C ALA A 210 22.24 -20.71 30.00
N LYS A 211 21.76 -19.68 29.31
CA LYS A 211 20.81 -19.84 28.19
C LYS A 211 21.46 -20.56 27.00
N ALA A 212 22.74 -20.26 26.71
CA ALA A 212 23.49 -20.95 25.67
C ALA A 212 23.66 -22.46 25.97
N LEU A 213 23.94 -22.82 27.25
CA LEU A 213 23.99 -24.21 27.68
C LEU A 213 22.65 -24.92 27.51
N SER A 214 21.56 -24.31 27.98
CA SER A 214 20.19 -24.86 27.82
C SER A 214 19.81 -25.10 26.35
N ILE A 215 20.12 -24.17 25.46
CA ILE A 215 19.86 -24.34 24.00
C ILE A 215 20.76 -25.45 23.42
N LYS A 216 22.03 -25.53 23.82
CA LYS A 216 22.94 -26.56 23.34
C LYS A 216 22.50 -27.95 23.80
N GLU A 217 22.08 -28.09 25.06
CA GLU A 217 21.54 -29.33 25.60
C GLU A 217 20.25 -29.77 24.89
N ALA A 218 19.31 -28.83 24.66
CA ALA A 218 18.11 -29.09 23.88
C ALA A 218 18.45 -29.56 22.46
N ALA A 219 19.44 -28.94 21.82
CA ALA A 219 19.87 -29.33 20.47
C ALA A 219 20.51 -30.74 20.45
N THR A 220 21.26 -31.10 21.50
CA THR A 220 21.90 -32.43 21.62
C THR A 220 20.84 -33.54 21.77
N ASN A 221 19.75 -33.24 22.49
CA ASN A 221 18.68 -34.21 22.78
C ASN A 221 17.48 -34.10 21.85
N SER A 222 17.56 -33.27 20.81
CA SER A 222 16.45 -32.98 19.92
C SER A 222 16.07 -34.17 19.06
N ILE A 223 14.75 -34.41 18.92
CA ILE A 223 14.18 -35.40 18.02
C ILE A 223 14.04 -34.87 16.58
N GLY A 224 14.35 -33.60 16.34
CA GLY A 224 14.18 -32.97 15.01
C GLY A 224 14.96 -33.70 13.91
N SER A 225 14.49 -33.56 12.68
CA SER A 225 15.14 -34.10 11.49
C SER A 225 15.76 -32.95 10.70
N ASP A 226 17.00 -33.10 10.27
CA ASP A 226 17.72 -32.10 9.51
C ASP A 226 17.95 -32.53 8.06
N SER A 227 17.96 -31.54 7.16
CA SER A 227 18.42 -31.74 5.79
C SER A 227 19.05 -30.45 5.27
N ARG A 228 19.94 -30.60 4.29
CA ARG A 228 20.58 -29.45 3.62
C ARG A 228 19.53 -28.49 3.02
N ALA A 229 18.42 -29.02 2.48
CA ALA A 229 17.35 -28.24 1.89
C ALA A 229 16.62 -27.41 2.97
N LEU A 230 16.30 -28.01 4.13
CA LEU A 230 15.65 -27.31 5.24
C LEU A 230 16.54 -26.25 5.85
N SER A 231 17.83 -26.50 6.02
CA SER A 231 18.80 -25.50 6.53
C SER A 231 18.92 -24.31 5.56
N PHE A 232 18.89 -24.55 4.26
CA PHE A 232 18.86 -23.50 3.25
C PHE A 232 17.55 -22.70 3.31
N GLU A 233 16.39 -23.39 3.33
CA GLU A 233 15.07 -22.77 3.45
C GLU A 233 14.96 -21.93 4.73
N LEU A 234 15.47 -22.42 5.86
CA LEU A 234 15.53 -21.71 7.13
C LEU A 234 16.27 -20.37 7.01
N SER A 235 17.48 -20.39 6.42
CA SER A 235 18.30 -19.19 6.24
C SER A 235 17.60 -18.15 5.34
N GLN A 236 16.98 -18.60 4.24
CA GLN A 236 16.22 -17.74 3.34
C GLN A 236 15.00 -17.15 4.04
N THR A 237 14.23 -17.97 4.76
CA THR A 237 13.03 -17.56 5.49
C THR A 237 13.36 -16.47 6.51
N ILE A 238 14.43 -16.63 7.28
CA ILE A 238 14.87 -15.60 8.25
C ILE A 238 15.27 -14.31 7.53
N SER A 239 15.99 -14.41 6.41
CA SER A 239 16.40 -13.23 5.63
C SER A 239 15.18 -12.45 5.10
N PHE A 240 14.12 -13.13 4.64
CA PHE A 240 12.88 -12.49 4.24
C PHE A 240 12.15 -11.85 5.43
N ILE A 241 12.11 -12.48 6.59
CA ILE A 241 11.53 -11.90 7.81
C ILE A 241 12.21 -10.59 8.19
N GLU A 242 13.56 -10.58 8.18
CA GLU A 242 14.35 -9.38 8.47
C GLU A 242 14.08 -8.29 7.41
N LEU A 243 14.14 -8.63 6.13
CA LEU A 243 13.86 -7.70 5.03
C LEU A 243 12.48 -7.05 5.16
N TYR A 244 11.42 -7.85 5.31
CA TYR A 244 10.07 -7.31 5.44
C TYR A 244 9.88 -6.48 6.72
N SER A 245 10.57 -6.83 7.81
CA SER A 245 10.52 -6.04 9.05
C SER A 245 11.16 -4.65 8.85
N ASP A 246 12.28 -4.60 8.15
CA ASP A 246 12.96 -3.34 7.82
C ASP A 246 12.15 -2.49 6.82
N GLU A 247 11.51 -3.12 5.82
CA GLU A 247 10.62 -2.42 4.88
C GLU A 247 9.39 -1.82 5.59
N ILE A 248 8.78 -2.54 6.54
CA ILE A 248 7.69 -1.98 7.36
C ILE A 248 8.17 -0.75 8.13
N ALA A 249 9.37 -0.78 8.71
CA ALA A 249 9.91 0.37 9.43
C ALA A 249 10.16 1.58 8.51
N LYS A 250 10.58 1.36 7.26
CA LYS A 250 10.72 2.42 6.25
C LYS A 250 9.35 3.02 5.87
N ILE A 251 8.35 2.16 5.62
CA ILE A 251 6.99 2.62 5.29
C ILE A 251 6.39 3.42 6.47
N ASP A 252 6.61 2.98 7.72
CA ASP A 252 6.14 3.71 8.90
C ASP A 252 6.76 5.10 9.01
N LYS A 253 8.04 5.23 8.63
CA LYS A 253 8.75 6.51 8.61
C LYS A 253 8.16 7.47 7.56
N GLU A 254 7.83 6.94 6.37
CA GLU A 254 7.23 7.71 5.30
C GLU A 254 5.80 8.16 5.65
N ILE A 255 4.99 7.25 6.20
CA ILE A 255 3.65 7.59 6.70
C ILE A 255 3.73 8.71 7.74
N LYS A 256 4.69 8.62 8.67
CA LYS A 256 4.91 9.66 9.67
C LYS A 256 5.25 11.00 9.04
N SER A 257 6.17 11.04 8.06
CA SER A 257 6.56 12.27 7.36
C SER A 257 5.35 12.97 6.74
N ILE A 258 4.54 12.24 5.98
CA ILE A 258 3.35 12.80 5.33
C ILE A 258 2.31 13.27 6.37
N MET A 259 2.13 12.54 7.47
CA MET A 259 1.20 12.95 8.53
C MET A 259 1.67 14.20 9.28
N ASP A 260 2.98 14.36 9.49
CA ASP A 260 3.57 15.54 10.12
C ASP A 260 3.41 16.78 9.19
N GLU A 261 3.58 16.62 7.87
CA GLU A 261 3.32 17.67 6.88
C GLU A 261 1.86 18.13 6.85
N LEU A 262 0.94 17.18 6.99
CA LEU A 262 -0.50 17.44 7.03
C LEU A 262 -0.97 18.16 8.30
N GLN A 263 -0.18 18.16 9.36
CA GLN A 263 -0.55 18.68 10.69
C GLN A 263 -1.95 18.20 11.12
N SER A 264 -2.26 16.93 10.83
CA SER A 264 -3.61 16.39 11.02
C SER A 264 -3.99 16.35 12.51
N PRO A 265 -5.15 16.92 12.90
CA PRO A 265 -5.61 16.86 14.29
C PRO A 265 -5.96 15.44 14.76
N ILE A 266 -5.96 14.44 13.87
CA ILE A 266 -6.26 13.04 14.21
C ILE A 266 -5.29 12.47 15.27
N LEU A 267 -4.04 12.96 15.28
CA LEU A 267 -3.03 12.53 16.26
C LEU A 267 -3.31 13.05 17.69
N SER A 268 -4.21 14.02 17.85
CA SER A 268 -4.64 14.48 19.19
C SER A 268 -5.66 13.55 19.84
N ILE A 269 -6.20 12.59 19.09
CA ILE A 269 -7.19 11.63 19.60
C ILE A 269 -6.46 10.54 20.39
N PRO A 270 -6.79 10.32 21.67
CA PRO A 270 -6.17 9.26 22.47
C PRO A 270 -6.30 7.88 21.81
N GLY A 271 -5.18 7.14 21.73
CA GLY A 271 -5.13 5.81 21.12
C GLY A 271 -4.84 5.81 19.61
N ILE A 272 -4.85 6.96 18.94
CA ILE A 272 -4.42 7.06 17.54
C ILE A 272 -2.93 7.38 17.45
N SER A 273 -2.20 6.60 16.66
CA SER A 273 -0.78 6.80 16.40
C SER A 273 -0.47 6.64 14.91
N TYR A 274 0.75 6.99 14.50
CA TYR A 274 1.25 6.79 13.12
C TYR A 274 1.22 5.33 12.63
N GLY A 275 0.99 4.37 13.52
CA GLY A 275 0.99 2.94 13.23
C GLY A 275 -0.36 2.31 12.94
N LEU A 276 -1.43 3.10 12.94
CA LEU A 276 -2.81 2.64 12.67
C LEU A 276 -3.08 2.49 11.19
#